data_d82e179dd3f9cd4b1d696586f321544c
#
_entry.id   d82e179dd3f9cd4b1d696586f321544c
#
_cell.length_a   1.000
_cell.length_b   1.000
_cell.length_c   1.000
_cell.angle_alpha   90.00
_cell.angle_beta   90.00
_cell.angle_gamma   90.00
#
_symmetry.space_group_name_H-M   'P 1'
#
loop_
_entity.id
_entity.type
_entity.pdbx_description
1 polymer ?
#
loop_
_entity_poly.entity_id
_entity_poly.type
_entity_poly.pdbx_seq_one_letter_code
_entity_poly.pdbx_strand_id
1 'polypeptide(L)'
;WWNSIIGPGKPLDTDRFCIICANYLGGCYGTTGPATPCPADGQPYGSRFPHVEIADQARLQALLLDSLGIERVHLMGPSVGGLIALSFACQFPERVRSFISIGSGYRASIEHRLSLFEQILAIELDPDFQGGDYYRGPAPKKGLAFARIIGHKSFVYQEGLEQRARKEVGGNYGLLTWMTPTRSTQSYMLHQGTKFAERFDANSYIRIADMWAEFDIRDHTPDGTFQTALEGFRRAGIPALIFSIDTDCCFRPAEQQDFAAQLEAAHIPTEFHTIASTKGHDSFLLEPELYAEPILSLIHI
;
A
#
# COMPACT_ATOMS: atom_id res chain seq x y z
N TRP A 1 -7.51 0.38 12.41
CA TRP A 1 -7.03 1.37 11.45
C TRP A 1 -8.21 2.13 10.83
N TRP A 2 -9.20 1.47 10.27
CA TRP A 2 -10.31 2.09 9.55
C TRP A 2 -11.58 2.35 10.40
N ASN A 3 -11.51 2.17 11.70
CA ASN A 3 -12.68 2.30 12.61
C ASN A 3 -13.32 3.69 12.62
N SER A 4 -12.59 4.72 12.21
CA SER A 4 -13.10 6.09 12.11
C SER A 4 -14.01 6.30 10.89
N ILE A 5 -13.81 5.52 9.81
CA ILE A 5 -14.52 5.68 8.53
C ILE A 5 -15.43 4.48 8.21
N ILE A 6 -15.23 3.30 8.83
CA ILE A 6 -16.05 2.11 8.65
C ILE A 6 -16.93 1.90 9.89
N GLY A 7 -18.23 1.71 9.70
CA GLY A 7 -19.20 1.39 10.75
C GLY A 7 -20.59 1.98 10.48
N PRO A 8 -21.57 1.67 11.33
CA PRO A 8 -22.93 2.22 11.19
C PRO A 8 -22.93 3.75 11.18
N GLY A 9 -23.58 4.34 10.17
CA GLY A 9 -23.68 5.80 10.00
C GLY A 9 -22.36 6.52 9.66
N LYS A 10 -21.27 5.79 9.34
CA LYS A 10 -19.99 6.36 8.91
C LYS A 10 -19.91 6.43 7.38
N PRO A 11 -18.87 7.07 6.79
CA PRO A 11 -18.70 7.14 5.34
C PRO A 11 -18.80 5.79 4.63
N LEU A 12 -18.20 4.75 5.18
CA LEU A 12 -18.39 3.38 4.75
C LEU A 12 -19.39 2.71 5.71
N ASP A 13 -20.67 2.99 5.46
CA ASP A 13 -21.77 2.59 6.34
C ASP A 13 -22.05 1.09 6.25
N THR A 14 -21.78 0.37 7.33
CA THR A 14 -22.00 -1.09 7.40
C THR A 14 -23.47 -1.50 7.51
N ASP A 15 -24.38 -0.57 7.72
CA ASP A 15 -25.84 -0.83 7.61
C ASP A 15 -26.29 -0.88 6.14
N ARG A 16 -25.48 -0.35 5.21
CA ARG A 16 -25.80 -0.27 3.78
C ARG A 16 -24.84 -1.08 2.91
N PHE A 17 -23.58 -1.24 3.31
CA PHE A 17 -22.53 -1.86 2.52
C PHE A 17 -21.88 -3.05 3.24
N CYS A 18 -21.62 -4.10 2.49
CA CYS A 18 -20.69 -5.15 2.88
C CYS A 18 -19.26 -4.67 2.57
N ILE A 19 -18.44 -4.45 3.60
CA ILE A 19 -17.07 -3.96 3.46
C ILE A 19 -16.10 -5.15 3.47
N ILE A 20 -15.33 -5.30 2.40
CA ILE A 20 -14.37 -6.39 2.23
C ILE A 20 -12.96 -5.79 2.11
N CYS A 21 -12.02 -6.32 2.89
CA CYS A 21 -10.60 -5.97 2.81
C CYS A 21 -9.78 -7.26 2.93
N ALA A 22 -9.20 -7.70 1.83
CA ALA A 22 -8.33 -8.87 1.80
C ALA A 22 -6.88 -8.48 2.10
N ASN A 23 -6.14 -9.36 2.81
CA ASN A 23 -4.70 -9.21 2.93
C ASN A 23 -3.99 -9.52 1.60
N TYR A 24 -2.79 -8.98 1.42
CA TYR A 24 -1.96 -9.27 0.25
C TYR A 24 -1.60 -10.75 0.16
N LEU A 25 -1.71 -11.32 -1.03
CA LEU A 25 -1.00 -12.54 -1.40
C LEU A 25 0.50 -12.28 -1.29
N GLY A 26 1.22 -13.15 -0.63
CA GLY A 26 2.61 -12.89 -0.25
C GLY A 26 2.80 -12.18 1.09
N GLY A 27 1.69 -11.77 1.75
CA GLY A 27 1.70 -11.17 3.09
C GLY A 27 1.85 -12.20 4.22
N CYS A 28 1.80 -11.71 5.48
CA CYS A 28 2.01 -12.54 6.67
C CYS A 28 0.84 -12.53 7.67
N TYR A 29 -0.35 -12.09 7.25
CA TYR A 29 -1.54 -11.98 8.11
C TYR A 29 -2.74 -12.82 7.62
N GLY A 30 -2.50 -14.10 7.31
CA GLY A 30 -3.54 -15.08 7.01
C GLY A 30 -3.71 -15.43 5.54
N THR A 31 -3.34 -14.56 4.60
CA THR A 31 -3.24 -14.92 3.18
C THR A 31 -1.94 -15.69 2.94
N THR A 32 -1.94 -16.61 1.97
CA THR A 32 -0.76 -17.41 1.62
C THR A 32 0.44 -16.50 1.33
N GLY A 33 1.56 -16.78 1.96
CA GLY A 33 2.79 -16.01 1.85
C GLY A 33 4.03 -16.85 2.14
N PRO A 34 5.22 -16.26 2.17
CA PRO A 34 6.49 -16.98 2.37
C PRO A 34 6.56 -17.84 3.64
N ALA A 35 5.92 -17.41 4.73
CA ALA A 35 5.86 -18.17 5.98
C ALA A 35 4.86 -19.35 5.94
N THR A 36 4.01 -19.44 4.91
CA THR A 36 3.00 -20.49 4.79
C THR A 36 3.68 -21.83 4.46
N PRO A 37 3.26 -22.95 5.07
CA PRO A 37 3.74 -24.27 4.68
C PRO A 37 3.44 -24.58 3.21
N CYS A 38 4.46 -24.97 2.45
CA CYS A 38 4.31 -25.44 1.08
C CYS A 38 3.62 -26.83 1.07
N PRO A 39 2.56 -27.04 0.27
CA PRO A 39 1.86 -28.32 0.21
C PRO A 39 2.74 -29.49 -0.22
N ALA A 40 3.83 -29.22 -0.94
CA ALA A 40 4.73 -30.27 -1.45
C ALA A 40 5.57 -30.94 -0.37
N ASP A 41 5.97 -30.21 0.68
CA ASP A 41 6.92 -30.70 1.68
C ASP A 41 6.60 -30.29 3.13
N GLY A 42 5.54 -29.49 3.34
CA GLY A 42 5.11 -29.00 4.64
C GLY A 42 6.07 -27.97 5.28
N GLN A 43 7.11 -27.54 4.57
CA GLN A 43 8.02 -26.49 5.05
C GLN A 43 7.53 -25.10 4.59
N PRO A 44 7.90 -24.02 5.28
CA PRO A 44 7.63 -22.68 4.78
C PRO A 44 8.13 -22.52 3.34
N TYR A 45 7.38 -21.79 2.51
CA TYR A 45 7.85 -21.47 1.17
C TYR A 45 9.24 -20.80 1.19
N GLY A 46 9.45 -19.88 2.13
CA GLY A 46 10.70 -19.15 2.26
C GLY A 46 11.06 -18.41 0.98
N SER A 47 12.33 -18.54 0.58
CA SER A 47 12.86 -18.02 -0.69
C SER A 47 12.14 -18.56 -1.93
N ARG A 48 11.51 -19.73 -1.84
CA ARG A 48 10.78 -20.41 -2.93
C ARG A 48 9.39 -19.83 -3.19
N PHE A 49 8.93 -18.88 -2.37
CA PHE A 49 7.63 -18.25 -2.60
C PHE A 49 7.63 -17.57 -3.98
N PRO A 50 6.63 -17.83 -4.83
CA PRO A 50 6.62 -17.32 -6.19
C PRO A 50 6.62 -15.80 -6.23
N HIS A 51 7.10 -15.24 -7.32
CA HIS A 51 6.89 -13.84 -7.66
C HIS A 51 5.39 -13.56 -7.79
N VAL A 52 4.92 -12.44 -7.27
CA VAL A 52 3.52 -12.01 -7.27
C VAL A 52 3.45 -10.57 -7.75
N GLU A 53 2.59 -10.31 -8.70
CA GLU A 53 2.35 -8.98 -9.26
C GLU A 53 1.12 -8.31 -8.65
N ILE A 54 0.97 -6.99 -8.83
CA ILE A 54 -0.26 -6.25 -8.51
C ILE A 54 -1.46 -6.86 -9.26
N ALA A 55 -1.25 -7.32 -10.49
CA ALA A 55 -2.28 -7.98 -11.28
C ALA A 55 -2.81 -9.27 -10.63
N ASP A 56 -1.96 -10.02 -9.93
CA ASP A 56 -2.37 -11.24 -9.22
C ASP A 56 -3.18 -10.91 -7.96
N GLN A 57 -2.90 -9.80 -7.29
CA GLN A 57 -3.72 -9.30 -6.19
C GLN A 57 -5.15 -9.01 -6.68
N ALA A 58 -5.29 -8.35 -7.83
CA ALA A 58 -6.59 -8.07 -8.43
C ALA A 58 -7.34 -9.36 -8.81
N ARG A 59 -6.66 -10.33 -9.43
CA ARG A 59 -7.24 -11.64 -9.78
C ARG A 59 -7.70 -12.40 -8.54
N LEU A 60 -6.89 -12.43 -7.48
CA LEU A 60 -7.25 -13.09 -6.22
C LEU A 60 -8.51 -12.45 -5.60
N GLN A 61 -8.61 -11.13 -5.63
CA GLN A 61 -9.80 -10.42 -5.13
C GLN A 61 -11.03 -10.73 -5.98
N ALA A 62 -10.90 -10.85 -7.31
CA ALA A 62 -12.01 -11.28 -8.18
C ALA A 62 -12.51 -12.69 -7.81
N LEU A 63 -11.58 -13.65 -7.59
CA LEU A 63 -11.92 -14.99 -7.11
C LEU A 63 -12.61 -15.00 -5.74
N LEU A 64 -12.16 -14.11 -4.83
CA LEU A 64 -12.83 -13.94 -3.54
C LEU A 64 -14.27 -13.44 -3.71
N LEU A 65 -14.49 -12.43 -4.55
CA LEU A 65 -15.83 -11.91 -4.84
C LEU A 65 -16.72 -12.99 -5.45
N ASP A 66 -16.19 -13.82 -6.36
CA ASP A 66 -16.92 -14.96 -6.95
C ASP A 66 -17.33 -15.96 -5.87
N SER A 67 -16.41 -16.30 -4.95
CA SER A 67 -16.70 -17.22 -3.84
C SER A 67 -17.77 -16.71 -2.88
N LEU A 68 -17.94 -15.39 -2.82
CA LEU A 68 -18.96 -14.71 -1.99
C LEU A 68 -20.25 -14.42 -2.75
N GLY A 69 -20.31 -14.71 -4.06
CA GLY A 69 -21.47 -14.42 -4.91
C GLY A 69 -21.69 -12.91 -5.13
N ILE A 70 -20.61 -12.10 -5.07
CA ILE A 70 -20.68 -10.65 -5.24
C ILE A 70 -20.33 -10.29 -6.69
N GLU A 71 -21.30 -9.72 -7.40
CA GLU A 71 -21.14 -9.38 -8.81
C GLU A 71 -20.40 -8.06 -9.04
N ARG A 72 -20.72 -7.00 -8.28
CA ARG A 72 -20.16 -5.66 -8.48
C ARG A 72 -19.83 -4.98 -7.17
N VAL A 73 -18.73 -4.20 -7.20
CA VAL A 73 -18.19 -3.51 -6.03
C VAL A 73 -17.87 -2.04 -6.31
N HIS A 74 -17.85 -1.22 -5.27
CA HIS A 74 -17.11 0.04 -5.23
C HIS A 74 -15.68 -0.26 -4.80
N LEU A 75 -14.70 0.20 -5.54
CA LEU A 75 -13.28 0.05 -5.20
C LEU A 75 -12.78 1.27 -4.46
N MET A 76 -12.11 1.07 -3.34
CA MET A 76 -11.40 2.12 -2.63
C MET A 76 -10.01 1.62 -2.23
N GLY A 77 -8.97 2.30 -2.70
CA GLY A 77 -7.59 1.92 -2.44
C GLY A 77 -6.71 3.11 -2.06
N PRO A 78 -6.19 3.16 -0.82
CA PRO A 78 -5.11 4.08 -0.47
C PRO A 78 -3.75 3.47 -0.80
N SER A 79 -2.76 4.34 -1.19
CA SER A 79 -1.37 3.92 -1.41
C SER A 79 -1.28 2.76 -2.41
N VAL A 80 -0.52 1.70 -2.10
CA VAL A 80 -0.45 0.46 -2.91
C VAL A 80 -1.83 -0.16 -3.15
N GLY A 81 -2.79 0.03 -2.23
CA GLY A 81 -4.17 -0.39 -2.44
C GLY A 81 -4.84 0.30 -3.63
N GLY A 82 -4.46 1.54 -3.95
CA GLY A 82 -4.93 2.24 -5.15
C GLY A 82 -4.38 1.65 -6.44
N LEU A 83 -3.13 1.17 -6.43
CA LEU A 83 -2.54 0.44 -7.57
C LEU A 83 -3.29 -0.88 -7.83
N ILE A 84 -3.63 -1.62 -6.76
CA ILE A 84 -4.40 -2.86 -6.85
C ILE A 84 -5.83 -2.58 -7.36
N ALA A 85 -6.48 -1.55 -6.82
CA ALA A 85 -7.82 -1.14 -7.23
C ALA A 85 -7.84 -0.70 -8.71
N LEU A 86 -6.82 0.03 -9.18
CA LEU A 86 -6.68 0.39 -10.58
C LEU A 86 -6.50 -0.85 -11.47
N SER A 87 -5.61 -1.75 -11.08
CA SER A 87 -5.39 -3.01 -11.79
C SER A 87 -6.67 -3.85 -11.86
N PHE A 88 -7.45 -3.91 -10.77
CA PHE A 88 -8.75 -4.57 -10.76
C PHE A 88 -9.74 -3.92 -11.73
N ALA A 89 -9.86 -2.59 -11.69
CA ALA A 89 -10.79 -1.86 -12.58
C ALA A 89 -10.43 -2.02 -14.06
N CYS A 90 -9.14 -2.15 -14.40
CA CYS A 90 -8.69 -2.40 -15.76
C CYS A 90 -8.92 -3.85 -16.21
N GLN A 91 -8.74 -4.83 -15.31
CA GLN A 91 -8.91 -6.26 -15.64
C GLN A 91 -10.37 -6.72 -15.63
N PHE A 92 -11.19 -6.16 -14.74
CA PHE A 92 -12.58 -6.57 -14.47
C PHE A 92 -13.53 -5.37 -14.45
N PRO A 93 -13.57 -4.53 -15.51
CA PRO A 93 -14.32 -3.27 -15.49
C PRO A 93 -15.82 -3.49 -15.28
N GLU A 94 -16.38 -4.60 -15.76
CA GLU A 94 -17.80 -4.96 -15.57
C GLU A 94 -18.17 -5.23 -14.11
N ARG A 95 -17.17 -5.51 -13.26
CA ARG A 95 -17.32 -5.78 -11.83
C ARG A 95 -17.29 -4.51 -10.97
N VAL A 96 -17.04 -3.33 -11.56
CA VAL A 96 -16.79 -2.10 -10.82
C VAL A 96 -17.94 -1.11 -10.98
N ARG A 97 -18.38 -0.52 -9.86
CA ARG A 97 -19.36 0.57 -9.81
C ARG A 97 -18.72 1.93 -9.78
N SER A 98 -17.66 2.10 -8.98
CA SER A 98 -16.87 3.33 -8.89
C SER A 98 -15.45 2.98 -8.40
N PHE A 99 -14.52 3.90 -8.67
CA PHE A 99 -13.11 3.77 -8.33
C PHE A 99 -12.67 4.97 -7.48
N ILE A 100 -12.10 4.71 -6.32
CA ILE A 100 -11.58 5.71 -5.38
C ILE A 100 -10.11 5.44 -5.11
N SER A 101 -9.25 6.41 -5.40
CA SER A 101 -7.82 6.35 -5.17
C SER A 101 -7.39 7.44 -4.19
N ILE A 102 -6.65 7.08 -3.16
CA ILE A 102 -6.20 8.01 -2.11
C ILE A 102 -4.68 7.93 -1.99
N GLY A 103 -3.97 9.02 -2.27
CA GLY A 103 -2.51 9.03 -2.15
C GLY A 103 -1.85 7.91 -2.94
N SER A 104 -2.21 7.73 -4.21
CA SER A 104 -1.74 6.64 -5.06
C SER A 104 -1.50 7.15 -6.49
N GLY A 105 -1.20 6.25 -7.41
CA GLY A 105 -0.91 6.57 -8.80
C GLY A 105 -1.25 5.42 -9.75
N TYR A 106 -0.60 5.38 -10.89
CA TYR A 106 -0.76 4.33 -11.90
C TYR A 106 0.51 3.52 -12.17
N ARG A 107 1.61 3.88 -11.51
CA ARG A 107 2.92 3.21 -11.62
C ARG A 107 3.77 3.48 -10.41
N ALA A 108 4.80 2.67 -10.20
CA ALA A 108 5.91 3.00 -9.33
C ALA A 108 6.82 4.04 -10.00
N SER A 109 7.08 5.17 -9.35
CA SER A 109 8.05 6.17 -9.82
C SER A 109 9.48 5.66 -9.64
N ILE A 110 10.46 6.35 -10.24
CA ILE A 110 11.88 6.04 -10.05
C ILE A 110 12.25 6.14 -8.57
N GLU A 111 11.71 7.12 -7.86
CA GLU A 111 11.96 7.29 -6.43
C GLU A 111 11.41 6.12 -5.61
N HIS A 112 10.20 5.64 -5.92
CA HIS A 112 9.66 4.42 -5.31
C HIS A 112 10.59 3.23 -5.52
N ARG A 113 11.01 2.97 -6.78
CA ARG A 113 11.89 1.86 -7.14
C ARG A 113 13.21 1.90 -6.39
N LEU A 114 13.86 3.06 -6.31
CA LEU A 114 15.11 3.24 -5.59
C LEU A 114 14.93 3.05 -4.08
N SER A 115 13.91 3.67 -3.48
CA SER A 115 13.64 3.52 -2.05
C SER A 115 13.27 2.08 -1.67
N LEU A 116 12.49 1.38 -2.49
CA LEU A 116 12.13 -0.03 -2.27
C LEU A 116 13.35 -0.94 -2.43
N PHE A 117 14.21 -0.67 -3.41
CA PHE A 117 15.49 -1.38 -3.56
C PHE A 117 16.38 -1.21 -2.32
N GLU A 118 16.52 0.00 -1.78
CA GLU A 118 17.27 0.24 -0.54
C GLU A 118 16.70 -0.56 0.64
N GLN A 119 15.37 -0.67 0.73
CA GLN A 119 14.69 -1.42 1.78
C GLN A 119 14.91 -2.92 1.65
N ILE A 120 14.83 -3.46 0.43
CA ILE A 120 15.12 -4.88 0.15
C ILE A 120 16.58 -5.19 0.51
N LEU A 121 17.50 -4.35 0.03
CA LEU A 121 18.93 -4.51 0.31
C LEU A 121 19.23 -4.47 1.81
N ALA A 122 18.57 -3.59 2.57
CA ALA A 122 18.73 -3.53 4.03
C ALA A 122 18.36 -4.85 4.73
N ILE A 123 17.36 -5.57 4.22
CA ILE A 123 16.96 -6.88 4.74
C ILE A 123 17.97 -7.96 4.31
N GLU A 124 18.39 -7.96 3.05
CA GLU A 124 19.32 -8.96 2.50
C GLU A 124 20.70 -8.89 3.16
N LEU A 125 21.14 -7.71 3.56
CA LEU A 125 22.41 -7.50 4.28
C LEU A 125 22.38 -7.94 5.75
N ASP A 126 21.21 -8.26 6.31
CA ASP A 126 21.13 -8.81 7.66
C ASP A 126 21.68 -10.24 7.69
N PRO A 127 22.69 -10.56 8.55
CA PRO A 127 23.26 -11.89 8.62
C PRO A 127 22.23 -13.02 8.91
N ASP A 128 21.14 -12.67 9.59
CA ASP A 128 20.08 -13.61 9.94
C ASP A 128 19.10 -13.86 8.76
N PHE A 129 19.22 -13.14 7.64
CA PHE A 129 18.34 -13.31 6.47
C PHE A 129 18.54 -14.65 5.77
N GLN A 130 19.77 -15.12 5.68
CA GLN A 130 20.14 -16.45 5.12
C GLN A 130 19.51 -16.73 3.74
N GLY A 131 19.51 -15.74 2.84
CA GLY A 131 18.91 -15.88 1.51
C GLY A 131 17.40 -16.13 1.52
N GLY A 132 16.70 -15.77 2.60
CA GLY A 132 15.26 -15.96 2.78
C GLY A 132 14.85 -17.26 3.48
N ASP A 133 15.80 -18.13 3.88
CA ASP A 133 15.51 -19.41 4.50
C ASP A 133 15.76 -19.43 6.03
N TYR A 134 15.38 -18.35 6.71
CA TYR A 134 15.61 -18.13 8.15
C TYR A 134 14.56 -18.76 9.08
N TYR A 135 13.49 -19.37 8.59
CA TYR A 135 12.35 -19.83 9.44
C TYR A 135 12.68 -20.88 10.50
N ARG A 136 13.89 -21.47 10.45
CA ARG A 136 14.41 -22.41 11.47
C ARG A 136 15.40 -21.77 12.43
N GLY A 137 15.69 -20.49 12.26
CA GLY A 137 16.66 -19.71 13.03
C GLY A 137 16.10 -18.34 13.45
N PRO A 138 16.98 -17.42 13.82
CA PRO A 138 16.60 -16.06 14.12
C PRO A 138 16.12 -15.34 12.85
N ALA A 139 15.06 -14.53 12.97
CA ALA A 139 14.58 -13.70 11.88
C ALA A 139 15.47 -12.46 11.70
N PRO A 140 15.60 -11.92 10.47
CA PRO A 140 16.44 -10.75 10.14
C PRO A 140 15.78 -9.44 10.63
N LYS A 141 15.60 -9.32 11.94
CA LYS A 141 14.86 -8.21 12.57
C LYS A 141 15.56 -6.86 12.43
N LYS A 142 16.90 -6.84 12.38
CA LYS A 142 17.67 -5.60 12.24
C LYS A 142 17.52 -5.04 10.84
N GLY A 143 17.68 -5.87 9.83
CA GLY A 143 17.47 -5.51 8.43
C GLY A 143 16.04 -5.03 8.17
N LEU A 144 15.05 -5.79 8.65
CA LEU A 144 13.64 -5.44 8.52
C LEU A 144 13.28 -4.12 9.26
N ALA A 145 13.82 -3.90 10.46
CA ALA A 145 13.62 -2.65 11.18
C ALA A 145 14.24 -1.47 10.43
N PHE A 146 15.42 -1.65 9.85
CA PHE A 146 16.08 -0.62 9.07
C PHE A 146 15.33 -0.34 7.75
N ALA A 147 14.89 -1.36 7.04
CA ALA A 147 14.02 -1.23 5.87
C ALA A 147 12.76 -0.41 6.21
N ARG A 148 12.12 -0.70 7.34
CA ARG A 148 10.95 0.08 7.80
C ARG A 148 11.30 1.53 8.09
N ILE A 149 12.47 1.83 8.66
CA ILE A 149 12.94 3.20 8.89
C ILE A 149 13.10 3.95 7.57
N ILE A 150 13.69 3.31 6.55
CA ILE A 150 13.85 3.89 5.21
C ILE A 150 12.48 4.25 4.62
N GLY A 151 11.54 3.30 4.59
CA GLY A 151 10.20 3.52 4.03
C GLY A 151 9.37 4.51 4.83
N HIS A 152 9.48 4.48 6.17
CA HIS A 152 8.65 5.34 7.04
C HIS A 152 8.91 6.85 6.85
N LYS A 153 10.08 7.23 6.35
CA LYS A 153 10.40 8.64 6.04
C LYS A 153 9.44 9.25 5.01
N SER A 154 8.97 8.45 4.06
CA SER A 154 8.04 8.92 3.02
C SER A 154 6.58 8.96 3.49
N PHE A 155 6.23 8.28 4.58
CA PHE A 155 4.84 8.23 5.06
C PHE A 155 4.47 9.42 5.96
N VAL A 156 5.46 10.10 6.52
CA VAL A 156 5.24 11.21 7.44
C VAL A 156 5.68 12.53 6.84
N TYR A 157 4.95 13.60 7.14
CA TYR A 157 5.39 14.96 6.81
C TYR A 157 6.57 15.33 7.70
N GLN A 158 7.75 15.46 7.08
CA GLN A 158 9.02 15.58 7.81
C GLN A 158 9.12 16.87 8.62
N GLU A 159 8.61 17.99 8.11
CA GLU A 159 8.61 19.28 8.84
C GLU A 159 7.76 19.22 10.12
N GLY A 160 6.69 18.42 10.11
CA GLY A 160 5.85 18.20 11.29
C GLY A 160 6.38 17.12 12.24
N LEU A 161 7.41 16.37 11.83
CA LEU A 161 7.88 15.21 12.59
C LEU A 161 8.45 15.59 13.96
N GLU A 162 9.19 16.70 14.07
CA GLU A 162 9.74 17.16 15.35
C GLU A 162 8.65 17.53 16.37
N GLN A 163 7.53 18.06 15.90
CA GLN A 163 6.38 18.39 16.76
C GLN A 163 5.62 17.14 17.22
N ARG A 164 5.60 16.10 16.37
CA ARG A 164 4.89 14.83 16.62
C ARG A 164 5.73 13.83 17.42
N ALA A 165 7.06 13.86 17.26
CA ALA A 165 7.95 13.00 18.01
C ALA A 165 7.94 13.39 19.48
N ARG A 166 7.75 12.40 20.36
CA ARG A 166 7.80 12.63 21.81
C ARG A 166 9.19 13.11 22.21
N LYS A 167 9.26 14.07 23.14
CA LYS A 167 10.52 14.62 23.66
C LYS A 167 11.39 13.59 24.40
N GLU A 168 10.81 12.49 24.81
CA GLU A 168 11.51 11.43 25.53
C GLU A 168 12.38 10.64 24.54
N VAL A 169 13.68 10.76 24.72
CA VAL A 169 14.67 9.93 24.04
C VAL A 169 14.91 8.72 24.95
N GLY A 170 14.35 7.58 24.60
CA GLY A 170 14.43 6.41 25.44
C GLY A 170 14.84 5.15 24.68
N GLY A 171 15.61 4.30 25.35
CA GLY A 171 15.82 2.91 25.01
C GLY A 171 16.98 2.62 24.02
N ASN A 172 17.64 1.51 24.29
CA ASN A 172 18.49 0.82 23.34
C ASN A 172 17.60 -0.11 22.51
N TYR A 173 17.34 0.26 21.26
CA TYR A 173 16.48 -0.53 20.37
C TYR A 173 17.21 -1.71 19.68
N GLY A 174 18.43 -2.03 20.11
CA GLY A 174 19.20 -3.16 19.56
C GLY A 174 19.74 -2.98 18.13
N LEU A 175 19.39 -1.92 17.44
CA LEU A 175 19.90 -1.60 16.10
C LEU A 175 21.26 -0.91 16.16
N LEU A 176 21.52 -0.12 17.21
CA LEU A 176 22.74 0.63 17.42
C LEU A 176 23.56 0.01 18.55
N THR A 177 24.86 -0.19 18.32
CA THR A 177 25.76 -0.82 19.31
C THR A 177 26.59 0.18 20.09
N TRP A 178 26.78 1.40 19.58
CA TRP A 178 27.68 2.40 20.15
C TRP A 178 27.07 3.81 20.23
N MET A 179 26.07 4.11 19.42
CA MET A 179 25.46 5.45 19.38
C MET A 179 24.14 5.45 20.14
N THR A 180 23.96 6.43 21.02
CA THR A 180 22.68 6.70 21.69
C THR A 180 21.97 7.82 20.92
N PRO A 181 20.71 7.63 20.51
CA PRO A 181 19.92 8.69 19.91
C PRO A 181 19.83 9.91 20.82
N THR A 182 20.16 11.08 20.30
CA THR A 182 20.09 12.35 21.04
C THR A 182 18.90 13.21 20.66
N ARG A 183 18.21 12.85 19.58
CA ARG A 183 17.03 13.56 19.08
C ARG A 183 15.78 12.69 19.17
N SER A 184 14.67 13.32 19.52
CA SER A 184 13.36 12.63 19.60
C SER A 184 12.95 12.00 18.29
N THR A 185 13.25 12.62 17.16
CA THR A 185 12.99 12.09 15.81
C THR A 185 13.77 10.80 15.53
N GLN A 186 15.03 10.70 15.95
CA GLN A 186 15.82 9.47 15.83
C GLN A 186 15.23 8.34 16.68
N SER A 187 14.89 8.63 17.94
CA SER A 187 14.24 7.69 18.83
C SER A 187 12.91 7.20 18.30
N TYR A 188 12.09 8.11 17.75
CA TYR A 188 10.83 7.79 17.10
C TYR A 188 11.01 6.82 15.93
N MET A 189 11.95 7.09 15.02
CA MET A 189 12.20 6.23 13.86
C MET A 189 12.69 4.83 14.27
N LEU A 190 13.60 4.75 15.25
CA LEU A 190 14.05 3.48 15.81
C LEU A 190 12.89 2.69 16.43
N HIS A 191 12.01 3.38 17.19
CA HIS A 191 10.82 2.75 17.76
C HIS A 191 9.90 2.18 16.68
N GLN A 192 9.62 2.95 15.62
CA GLN A 192 8.75 2.50 14.52
C GLN A 192 9.35 1.31 13.78
N GLY A 193 10.65 1.33 13.50
CA GLY A 193 11.34 0.21 12.86
C GLY A 193 11.29 -1.07 13.72
N THR A 194 11.69 -0.97 14.98
CA THR A 194 11.71 -2.11 15.90
C THR A 194 10.32 -2.70 16.12
N LYS A 195 9.33 -1.85 16.41
CA LYS A 195 7.93 -2.27 16.59
C LYS A 195 7.37 -2.98 15.35
N PHE A 196 7.76 -2.54 14.17
CA PHE A 196 7.35 -3.20 12.92
C PHE A 196 7.99 -4.58 12.77
N ALA A 197 9.30 -4.70 13.00
CA ALA A 197 10.04 -5.94 12.86
C ALA A 197 9.61 -7.05 13.85
N GLU A 198 8.96 -6.67 14.97
CA GLU A 198 8.40 -7.64 15.92
C GLU A 198 7.16 -8.39 15.38
N ARG A 199 6.48 -7.84 14.38
CA ARG A 199 5.19 -8.36 13.93
C ARG A 199 5.11 -8.69 12.44
N PHE A 200 6.13 -8.37 11.65
CA PHE A 200 6.10 -8.57 10.20
C PHE A 200 7.17 -9.57 9.76
N ASP A 201 6.88 -10.30 8.70
CA ASP A 201 7.80 -11.26 8.09
C ASP A 201 8.66 -10.58 7.02
N ALA A 202 9.97 -10.83 7.05
CA ALA A 202 10.91 -10.14 6.16
C ALA A 202 10.75 -10.56 4.69
N ASN A 203 10.51 -11.83 4.40
CA ASN A 203 10.23 -12.28 3.04
C ASN A 203 8.93 -11.68 2.50
N SER A 204 7.89 -11.60 3.34
CA SER A 204 6.64 -10.95 2.97
C SER A 204 6.84 -9.46 2.68
N TYR A 205 7.72 -8.80 3.44
CA TYR A 205 8.08 -7.41 3.16
C TYR A 205 8.74 -7.26 1.79
N ILE A 206 9.73 -8.10 1.49
CA ILE A 206 10.42 -8.11 0.20
C ILE A 206 9.43 -8.35 -0.94
N ARG A 207 8.54 -9.34 -0.82
CA ARG A 207 7.56 -9.67 -1.88
C ARG A 207 6.59 -8.51 -2.15
N ILE A 208 6.12 -7.82 -1.12
CA ILE A 208 5.24 -6.66 -1.27
C ILE A 208 6.01 -5.46 -1.85
N ALA A 209 7.25 -5.24 -1.43
CA ALA A 209 8.10 -4.17 -1.93
C ALA A 209 8.45 -4.38 -3.42
N ASP A 210 8.80 -5.59 -3.80
CA ASP A 210 9.10 -6.01 -5.16
C ASP A 210 7.89 -5.84 -6.10
N MET A 211 6.74 -6.39 -5.69
CA MET A 211 5.45 -6.24 -6.38
C MET A 211 5.10 -4.76 -6.64
N TRP A 212 5.36 -3.89 -5.67
CA TRP A 212 5.12 -2.45 -5.85
C TRP A 212 6.13 -1.81 -6.79
N ALA A 213 7.43 -2.13 -6.62
CA ALA A 213 8.51 -1.53 -7.42
C ALA A 213 8.36 -1.80 -8.92
N GLU A 214 7.82 -2.95 -9.28
CA GLU A 214 7.66 -3.37 -10.67
C GLU A 214 6.36 -2.86 -11.33
N PHE A 215 5.43 -2.30 -10.55
CA PHE A 215 4.13 -1.95 -11.11
C PHE A 215 4.16 -0.73 -12.04
N ASP A 216 3.69 -0.96 -13.25
CA ASP A 216 3.22 0.07 -14.19
C ASP A 216 1.99 -0.50 -14.93
N ILE A 217 0.85 0.19 -14.88
CA ILE A 217 -0.38 -0.31 -15.49
C ILE A 217 -0.25 -0.49 -17.00
N ARG A 218 0.71 0.19 -17.63
CA ARG A 218 0.97 0.14 -19.08
C ARG A 218 1.68 -1.14 -19.52
N ASP A 219 2.39 -1.81 -18.62
CA ASP A 219 3.20 -3.01 -18.95
C ASP A 219 2.34 -4.20 -19.38
N HIS A 220 1.05 -4.18 -19.04
CA HIS A 220 0.09 -5.22 -19.43
C HIS A 220 -0.71 -4.88 -20.69
N THR A 221 -0.28 -3.88 -21.47
CA THR A 221 -0.94 -3.47 -22.72
C THR A 221 -0.08 -3.76 -23.94
N PRO A 222 -0.69 -4.11 -25.09
CA PRO A 222 0.07 -4.45 -26.29
C PRO A 222 0.92 -3.30 -26.85
N ASP A 223 0.50 -2.06 -26.62
CA ASP A 223 1.14 -0.84 -27.15
C ASP A 223 1.84 0.00 -26.06
N GLY A 224 1.85 -0.45 -24.81
CA GLY A 224 2.49 0.27 -23.72
C GLY A 224 1.84 1.61 -23.38
N THR A 225 0.57 1.83 -23.77
CA THR A 225 -0.10 3.10 -23.53
C THR A 225 -1.08 3.05 -22.36
N PHE A 226 -1.22 4.18 -21.67
CA PHE A 226 -2.18 4.33 -20.59
C PHE A 226 -3.64 4.28 -21.11
N GLN A 227 -3.88 4.83 -22.29
CA GLN A 227 -5.20 4.83 -22.93
C GLN A 227 -5.71 3.41 -23.18
N THR A 228 -4.84 2.53 -23.69
CA THR A 228 -5.18 1.12 -23.91
C THR A 228 -5.42 0.39 -22.60
N ALA A 229 -4.63 0.66 -21.55
CA ALA A 229 -4.85 0.11 -20.22
C ALA A 229 -6.24 0.44 -19.66
N LEU A 230 -6.71 1.67 -19.90
CA LEU A 230 -7.98 2.17 -19.38
C LEU A 230 -9.19 1.93 -20.30
N GLU A 231 -9.03 1.31 -21.46
CA GLU A 231 -10.11 1.16 -22.44
C GLU A 231 -11.34 0.44 -21.86
N GLY A 232 -11.13 -0.64 -21.11
CA GLY A 232 -12.21 -1.36 -20.40
C GLY A 232 -12.90 -0.49 -19.36
N PHE A 233 -12.12 0.21 -18.56
CA PHE A 233 -12.57 1.14 -17.54
C PHE A 233 -13.45 2.24 -18.16
N ARG A 234 -12.97 2.87 -19.22
CA ARG A 234 -13.69 3.90 -19.98
C ARG A 234 -15.02 3.39 -20.55
N ARG A 235 -15.01 2.22 -21.21
CA ARG A 235 -16.22 1.61 -21.80
C ARG A 235 -17.28 1.28 -20.77
N ALA A 236 -16.87 0.86 -19.59
CA ALA A 236 -17.78 0.56 -18.49
C ALA A 236 -18.39 1.82 -17.83
N GLY A 237 -17.88 3.02 -18.17
CA GLY A 237 -18.39 4.28 -17.63
C GLY A 237 -18.17 4.44 -16.12
N ILE A 238 -17.09 3.85 -15.59
CA ILE A 238 -16.79 3.85 -14.16
C ILE A 238 -16.38 5.27 -13.74
N PRO A 239 -17.05 5.91 -12.78
CA PRO A 239 -16.60 7.19 -12.24
C PRO A 239 -15.40 7.00 -11.32
N ALA A 240 -14.45 7.94 -11.38
CA ALA A 240 -13.23 7.95 -10.58
C ALA A 240 -13.22 9.14 -9.61
N LEU A 241 -12.78 8.90 -8.37
CA LEU A 241 -12.52 9.91 -7.35
C LEU A 241 -11.07 9.78 -6.90
N ILE A 242 -10.30 10.82 -7.10
CA ILE A 242 -8.86 10.86 -6.82
C ILE A 242 -8.58 11.88 -5.72
N PHE A 243 -7.96 11.42 -4.65
CA PHE A 243 -7.47 12.28 -3.58
C PHE A 243 -5.96 12.42 -3.64
N SER A 244 -5.50 13.65 -3.75
CA SER A 244 -4.12 14.06 -3.56
C SER A 244 -3.93 14.61 -2.15
N ILE A 245 -2.75 14.42 -1.57
CA ILE A 245 -2.39 14.95 -0.25
C ILE A 245 -1.23 15.91 -0.43
N ASP A 246 -1.40 17.19 -0.07
CA ASP A 246 -0.45 18.27 -0.38
C ASP A 246 0.95 18.09 0.22
N THR A 247 1.06 17.35 1.32
CA THR A 247 2.33 17.05 2.02
C THR A 247 2.80 15.61 1.82
N ASP A 248 2.21 14.86 0.89
CA ASP A 248 2.60 13.47 0.61
C ASP A 248 3.98 13.40 -0.03
N CYS A 249 4.92 12.73 0.65
CA CYS A 249 6.27 12.47 0.17
C CYS A 249 6.42 11.04 -0.40
N CYS A 250 5.42 10.19 -0.22
CA CYS A 250 5.41 8.84 -0.78
C CYS A 250 4.89 8.86 -2.22
N PHE A 251 3.62 9.22 -2.41
CA PHE A 251 3.06 9.53 -3.72
C PHE A 251 2.92 11.04 -3.83
N ARG A 252 3.83 11.68 -4.53
CA ARG A 252 3.89 13.13 -4.57
C ARG A 252 2.65 13.76 -5.21
N PRO A 253 2.23 14.95 -4.75
CA PRO A 253 1.05 15.63 -5.33
C PRO A 253 1.08 15.75 -6.86
N ALA A 254 2.26 16.00 -7.43
CA ALA A 254 2.43 16.08 -8.89
C ALA A 254 2.15 14.73 -9.60
N GLU A 255 2.50 13.59 -9.00
CA GLU A 255 2.22 12.26 -9.55
C GLU A 255 0.73 11.93 -9.48
N GLN A 256 0.07 12.33 -8.40
CA GLN A 256 -1.37 12.13 -8.20
C GLN A 256 -2.18 13.04 -9.14
N GLN A 257 -1.71 14.27 -9.38
CA GLN A 257 -2.29 15.20 -10.33
C GLN A 257 -2.11 14.70 -11.78
N ASP A 258 -0.93 14.17 -12.13
CA ASP A 258 -0.70 13.52 -13.42
C ASP A 258 -1.65 12.34 -13.62
N PHE A 259 -1.84 11.51 -12.58
CA PHE A 259 -2.77 10.38 -12.65
C PHE A 259 -4.20 10.84 -12.96
N ALA A 260 -4.72 11.85 -12.26
CA ALA A 260 -6.04 12.40 -12.54
C ALA A 260 -6.14 12.94 -13.97
N ALA A 261 -5.14 13.69 -14.44
CA ALA A 261 -5.08 14.22 -15.81
C ALA A 261 -5.07 13.10 -16.87
N GLN A 262 -4.40 11.98 -16.60
CA GLN A 262 -4.40 10.81 -17.51
C GLN A 262 -5.80 10.15 -17.59
N LEU A 263 -6.53 10.06 -16.46
CA LEU A 263 -7.91 9.55 -16.44
C LEU A 263 -8.83 10.47 -17.24
N GLU A 264 -8.73 11.79 -17.05
CA GLU A 264 -9.50 12.78 -17.82
C GLU A 264 -9.19 12.73 -19.33
N ALA A 265 -7.90 12.62 -19.69
CA ALA A 265 -7.46 12.47 -21.08
C ALA A 265 -7.99 11.17 -21.73
N ALA A 266 -8.23 10.13 -20.94
CA ALA A 266 -8.89 8.91 -21.35
C ALA A 266 -10.43 9.01 -21.36
N HIS A 267 -11.01 10.19 -21.14
CA HIS A 267 -12.45 10.44 -21.06
C HIS A 267 -13.17 9.64 -19.95
N ILE A 268 -12.50 9.41 -18.82
CA ILE A 268 -13.09 8.82 -17.63
C ILE A 268 -13.66 9.96 -16.77
N PRO A 269 -14.94 9.90 -16.34
CA PRO A 269 -15.50 10.88 -15.39
C PRO A 269 -14.67 10.90 -14.11
N THR A 270 -13.90 11.96 -13.88
CA THR A 270 -12.94 12.04 -12.77
C THR A 270 -13.23 13.27 -11.91
N GLU A 271 -13.31 13.04 -10.60
CA GLU A 271 -13.34 14.09 -9.59
C GLU A 271 -12.01 14.08 -8.85
N PHE A 272 -11.37 15.24 -8.68
CA PHE A 272 -10.05 15.37 -8.07
C PHE A 272 -10.08 16.31 -6.87
N HIS A 273 -9.62 15.85 -5.72
CA HIS A 273 -9.52 16.63 -4.49
C HIS A 273 -8.07 16.67 -3.97
N THR A 274 -7.62 17.87 -3.59
CA THR A 274 -6.37 18.03 -2.85
C THR A 274 -6.69 18.21 -1.37
N ILE A 275 -6.20 17.29 -0.56
CA ILE A 275 -6.35 17.31 0.91
C ILE A 275 -5.20 18.10 1.50
N ALA A 276 -5.50 19.16 2.22
CA ALA A 276 -4.54 19.93 3.01
C ALA A 276 -4.31 19.21 4.35
N SER A 277 -3.12 18.67 4.57
CA SER A 277 -2.79 17.90 5.77
C SER A 277 -1.34 18.10 6.20
N THR A 278 -1.09 18.10 7.50
CA THR A 278 0.26 18.08 8.09
C THR A 278 0.70 16.67 8.53
N LYS A 279 0.00 15.63 8.06
CA LYS A 279 0.29 14.23 8.41
C LYS A 279 1.06 13.48 7.33
N GLY A 280 1.23 14.09 6.14
CA GLY A 280 1.83 13.43 4.99
C GLY A 280 0.96 12.32 4.43
N HIS A 281 1.58 11.30 3.89
CA HIS A 281 0.90 10.14 3.31
C HIS A 281 -0.10 9.47 4.26
N ASP A 282 0.20 9.43 5.56
CA ASP A 282 -0.65 8.80 6.57
C ASP A 282 -1.93 9.59 6.91
N SER A 283 -2.23 10.73 6.23
CA SER A 283 -3.39 11.56 6.56
C SER A 283 -4.72 10.80 6.45
N PHE A 284 -4.87 9.91 5.48
CA PHE A 284 -6.09 9.09 5.31
C PHE A 284 -6.35 8.12 6.47
N LEU A 285 -5.33 7.82 7.28
CA LEU A 285 -5.46 7.02 8.51
C LEU A 285 -5.70 7.89 9.75
N LEU A 286 -5.17 9.11 9.76
CA LEU A 286 -5.11 9.98 10.93
C LEU A 286 -6.19 11.06 10.92
N GLU A 287 -6.65 11.46 9.72
CA GLU A 287 -7.64 12.51 9.49
C GLU A 287 -8.71 12.04 8.47
N PRO A 288 -9.35 10.88 8.69
CA PRO A 288 -10.27 10.27 7.71
C PRO A 288 -11.50 11.12 7.42
N GLU A 289 -11.85 12.05 8.30
CA GLU A 289 -12.94 13.01 8.12
C GLU A 289 -12.74 13.92 6.90
N LEU A 290 -11.49 14.20 6.50
CA LEU A 290 -11.17 15.03 5.34
C LEU A 290 -11.58 14.37 4.00
N TYR A 291 -11.81 13.07 4.00
CA TYR A 291 -12.15 12.28 2.82
C TYR A 291 -13.63 11.89 2.76
N ALA A 292 -14.36 12.09 3.86
CA ALA A 292 -15.67 11.50 4.08
C ALA A 292 -16.73 12.00 3.08
N GLU A 293 -16.84 13.30 2.90
CA GLU A 293 -17.94 13.91 2.12
C GLU A 293 -17.87 13.52 0.63
N PRO A 294 -16.72 13.64 -0.08
CA PRO A 294 -16.66 13.20 -1.47
C PRO A 294 -16.87 11.69 -1.64
N ILE A 295 -16.38 10.86 -0.69
CA ILE A 295 -16.64 9.41 -0.72
C ILE A 295 -18.14 9.16 -0.63
N LEU A 296 -18.83 9.76 0.34
CA LEU A 296 -20.29 9.63 0.50
C LEU A 296 -21.04 10.05 -0.77
N SER A 297 -20.65 11.17 -1.38
CA SER A 297 -21.24 11.68 -2.62
C SER A 297 -21.13 10.64 -3.75
N LEU A 298 -20.00 9.96 -3.87
CA LEU A 298 -19.78 9.01 -4.97
C LEU A 298 -20.49 7.65 -4.76
N ILE A 299 -20.47 7.08 -3.54
CA ILE A 299 -20.92 5.70 -3.32
C ILE A 299 -22.38 5.59 -2.90
N HIS A 300 -23.02 6.68 -2.48
CA HIS A 300 -24.41 6.69 -2.01
C HIS A 300 -25.41 7.20 -3.08
N ILE A 301 -24.97 7.41 -4.32
CA ILE A 301 -25.82 7.81 -5.45
C ILE A 301 -26.74 6.67 -5.88
#